data_d01ee973c39ba982fe0d97c9a05597ba
#
_entry.id   d01ee973c39ba982fe0d97c9a05597ba
#
_cell.length_a   1.000
_cell.length_b   1.000
_cell.length_c   1.000
_cell.angle_alpha   90.00
_cell.angle_beta   90.00
_cell.angle_gamma   90.00
#
_symmetry.space_group_name_H-M   'P 1'
#
loop_
_entity.id
_entity.type
_entity.pdbx_description
1 polymer ?
#
loop_
_entity_poly.entity_id
_entity_poly.type
_entity_poly.pdbx_seq_one_letter_code
_entity_poly.pdbx_strand_id
1 'polypeptide(L)'
;MQPHLEISQDHLDAMKSCALTNTDPIVMVNLMQLRPRAHYADPSLNNCTGLEAFARYTTESAEVRKKVGAELVWSGEGIQMPIGPTEKTWDMVAIVRYPNTSAYLTMRATDAYQAAREHR
;
A
#
# COMPACT_ATOMS: atom_id res chain seq x y z
N MET A 1 16.04 5.85 0.42
CA MET A 1 14.59 5.67 0.63
C MET A 1 13.82 6.33 -0.50
N GLN A 2 12.76 5.70 -0.97
CA GLN A 2 11.87 6.24 -2.00
C GLN A 2 10.61 6.79 -1.33
N PRO A 3 10.44 8.11 -1.26
CA PRO A 3 9.42 8.72 -0.40
C PRO A 3 7.97 8.39 -0.78
N HIS A 4 7.71 7.91 -1.99
CA HIS A 4 6.38 7.49 -2.42
C HIS A 4 6.12 5.99 -2.30
N LEU A 5 7.13 5.20 -1.93
CA LEU A 5 7.05 3.74 -1.86
C LEU A 5 7.30 3.21 -0.45
N GLU A 6 7.99 3.97 0.37
CA GLU A 6 8.41 3.52 1.69
C GLU A 6 7.92 4.51 2.75
N ILE A 7 7.60 3.97 3.92
CA ILE A 7 7.26 4.80 5.07
C ILE A 7 8.54 5.24 5.79
N SER A 8 8.67 6.53 6.07
CA SER A 8 9.78 7.03 6.86
C SER A 8 9.61 6.69 8.34
N GLN A 9 10.71 6.69 9.09
CA GLN A 9 10.65 6.45 10.55
C GLN A 9 9.79 7.53 11.24
N ASP A 10 9.88 8.78 10.79
CA ASP A 10 9.08 9.87 11.36
C ASP A 10 7.57 9.64 11.14
N HIS A 11 7.17 9.21 9.95
CA HIS A 11 5.78 8.88 9.67
C HIS A 11 5.31 7.66 10.48
N LEU A 12 6.17 6.66 10.63
CA LEU A 12 5.84 5.49 11.43
C LEU A 12 5.67 5.84 12.91
N ASP A 13 6.54 6.69 13.44
CA ASP A 13 6.44 7.18 14.82
C ASP A 13 5.15 8.00 15.03
N ALA A 14 4.80 8.84 14.06
CA ALA A 14 3.54 9.60 14.10
C ALA A 14 2.33 8.69 14.12
N MET A 15 2.34 7.60 13.36
CA MET A 15 1.27 6.60 13.36
C MET A 15 1.17 5.89 14.71
N LYS A 16 2.30 5.54 15.31
CA LYS A 16 2.34 4.91 16.64
C LYS A 16 1.75 5.84 17.70
N SER A 17 2.07 7.13 17.64
CA SER A 17 1.50 8.14 18.53
C SER A 17 -0.01 8.26 18.32
N CYS A 18 -0.46 8.29 17.09
CA CYS A 18 -1.89 8.33 16.76
C CYS A 18 -2.63 7.11 17.34
N ALA A 19 -2.04 5.92 17.24
CA ALA A 19 -2.63 4.68 17.74
C ALA A 19 -2.88 4.69 19.25
N LEU A 20 -2.09 5.45 20.01
CA LEU A 20 -2.25 5.57 21.46
C LEU A 20 -3.49 6.38 21.86
N THR A 21 -3.95 7.30 21.02
CA THR A 21 -5.03 8.24 21.34
C THR A 21 -6.28 8.05 20.50
N ASN A 22 -6.18 7.40 19.34
CA ASN A 22 -7.30 7.20 18.44
C ASN A 22 -7.49 5.71 18.16
N THR A 23 -8.62 5.18 18.63
CA THR A 23 -9.01 3.77 18.45
C THR A 23 -10.13 3.59 17.40
N ASP A 24 -10.54 4.68 16.76
CA ASP A 24 -11.58 4.65 15.73
C ASP A 24 -11.07 3.99 14.45
N PRO A 25 -11.98 3.48 13.61
CA PRO A 25 -11.60 2.97 12.29
C PRO A 25 -10.89 4.04 11.46
N ILE A 26 -9.93 3.59 10.66
CA ILE A 26 -9.22 4.45 9.73
C ILE A 26 -9.39 3.94 8.30
N VAL A 27 -9.19 4.83 7.35
CA VAL A 27 -9.20 4.51 5.93
C VAL A 27 -7.86 4.90 5.33
N MET A 28 -7.23 3.94 4.64
CA MET A 28 -6.03 4.18 3.86
C MET A 28 -6.44 4.41 2.41
N VAL A 29 -6.14 5.60 1.90
CA VAL A 29 -6.36 5.93 0.49
C VAL A 29 -5.05 5.70 -0.25
N ASN A 30 -5.07 4.77 -1.20
CA ASN A 30 -3.89 4.42 -1.99
C ASN A 30 -4.07 4.94 -3.40
N LEU A 31 -3.21 5.87 -3.79
CA LEU A 31 -3.13 6.39 -5.15
C LEU A 31 -1.87 5.79 -5.77
N MET A 32 -2.04 5.01 -6.83
CA MET A 32 -0.95 4.21 -7.38
C MET A 32 -0.67 4.54 -8.82
N GLN A 33 0.60 4.77 -9.11
CA GLN A 33 1.13 4.86 -10.46
C GLN A 33 1.99 3.63 -10.68
N LEU A 34 1.62 2.79 -11.64
CA LEU A 34 2.30 1.53 -11.90
C LEU A 34 3.41 1.73 -12.92
N ARG A 35 4.56 1.10 -12.68
CA ARG A 35 5.66 1.11 -13.63
C ARG A 35 5.36 0.13 -14.77
N PRO A 36 5.78 0.45 -16.02
CA PRO A 36 5.66 -0.52 -17.13
C PRO A 36 6.36 -1.83 -16.83
N ARG A 37 7.51 -1.76 -16.11
CA ARG A 37 8.28 -2.93 -15.67
C ARG A 37 8.60 -2.82 -14.19
N ALA A 38 8.50 -3.91 -13.47
CA ALA A 38 8.79 -3.96 -12.04
C ALA A 38 10.25 -3.62 -11.74
N HIS A 39 10.48 -3.02 -10.59
CA HIS A 39 11.81 -2.64 -10.08
C HIS A 39 12.03 -3.26 -8.71
N TYR A 40 12.46 -4.52 -8.71
CA TYR A 40 12.86 -5.19 -7.47
C TYR A 40 14.29 -4.84 -7.09
N ALA A 41 14.63 -5.02 -5.83
CA ALA A 41 16.01 -4.90 -5.36
C ALA A 41 16.92 -5.92 -6.06
N ASP A 42 16.40 -7.12 -6.35
CA ASP A 42 17.06 -8.12 -7.18
C ASP A 42 16.63 -7.93 -8.64
N PRO A 43 17.52 -7.44 -9.54
CA PRO A 43 17.15 -7.19 -10.94
C PRO A 43 16.68 -8.43 -11.71
N SER A 44 17.03 -9.63 -11.27
CA SER A 44 16.57 -10.86 -11.93
C SER A 44 15.07 -11.05 -11.84
N LEU A 45 14.39 -10.36 -10.92
CA LEU A 45 12.95 -10.39 -10.74
C LEU A 45 12.22 -9.34 -11.58
N ASN A 46 12.95 -8.48 -12.31
CA ASN A 46 12.38 -7.39 -13.11
C ASN A 46 11.84 -7.85 -14.48
N ASN A 47 11.48 -9.11 -14.61
CA ASN A 47 10.94 -9.69 -15.84
C ASN A 47 9.41 -9.61 -15.94
N CYS A 48 8.78 -8.88 -15.06
CA CYS A 48 7.33 -8.69 -15.02
C CYS A 48 6.98 -7.20 -15.06
N THR A 49 5.69 -6.91 -15.30
CA THR A 49 5.18 -5.54 -15.26
C THR A 49 4.98 -5.07 -13.82
N GLY A 50 4.87 -3.75 -13.63
CA GLY A 50 4.50 -3.19 -12.33
C GLY A 50 3.13 -3.69 -11.86
N LEU A 51 2.19 -3.86 -12.78
CA LEU A 51 0.87 -4.41 -12.49
C LEU A 51 0.97 -5.86 -11.98
N GLU A 52 1.77 -6.69 -12.63
CA GLU A 52 1.98 -8.07 -12.19
C GLU A 52 2.63 -8.15 -10.82
N ALA A 53 3.63 -7.30 -10.56
CA ALA A 53 4.27 -7.21 -9.24
C ALA A 53 3.26 -6.79 -8.17
N PHE A 54 2.43 -5.79 -8.47
CA PHE A 54 1.40 -5.33 -7.53
C PHE A 54 0.35 -6.42 -7.26
N ALA A 55 -0.01 -7.20 -8.28
CA ALA A 55 -0.91 -8.34 -8.10
C ALA A 55 -0.33 -9.39 -7.13
N ARG A 56 0.97 -9.64 -7.19
CA ARG A 56 1.68 -10.51 -6.24
C ARG A 56 1.59 -9.96 -4.83
N TYR A 57 1.82 -8.66 -4.66
CA TYR A 57 1.67 -7.99 -3.36
C TYR A 57 0.26 -8.21 -2.81
N THR A 58 -0.76 -7.97 -3.62
CA THR A 58 -2.16 -8.11 -3.21
C THR A 58 -2.46 -9.54 -2.76
N THR A 59 -2.01 -10.53 -3.52
CA THR A 59 -2.24 -11.95 -3.21
C THR A 59 -1.51 -12.37 -1.94
N GLU A 60 -0.23 -12.05 -1.82
CA GLU A 60 0.59 -12.47 -0.69
C GLU A 60 0.21 -11.77 0.63
N SER A 61 -0.31 -10.54 0.57
CA SER A 61 -0.74 -9.80 1.75
C SER A 61 -2.19 -10.05 2.15
N ALA A 62 -2.97 -10.76 1.32
CA ALA A 62 -4.41 -10.94 1.54
C ALA A 62 -4.74 -11.58 2.89
N GLU A 63 -4.05 -12.65 3.25
CA GLU A 63 -4.29 -13.38 4.50
C GLU A 63 -4.03 -12.51 5.73
N VAL A 64 -2.90 -11.81 5.77
CA VAL A 64 -2.53 -10.97 6.91
C VAL A 64 -3.45 -9.76 7.03
N ARG A 65 -3.89 -9.18 5.90
CA ARG A 65 -4.88 -8.10 5.91
C ARG A 65 -6.19 -8.59 6.52
N LYS A 66 -6.65 -9.76 6.11
CA LYS A 66 -7.86 -10.37 6.64
C LYS A 66 -7.78 -10.60 8.15
N LYS A 67 -6.65 -11.09 8.64
CA LYS A 67 -6.44 -11.38 10.07
C LYS A 67 -6.56 -10.15 10.95
N VAL A 68 -6.16 -8.99 10.47
CA VAL A 68 -6.27 -7.74 11.24
C VAL A 68 -7.58 -7.00 11.01
N GLY A 69 -8.48 -7.55 10.21
CA GLY A 69 -9.80 -6.96 9.93
C GLY A 69 -9.78 -5.87 8.87
N ALA A 70 -8.77 -5.85 8.00
CA ALA A 70 -8.73 -4.94 6.87
C ALA A 70 -9.83 -5.28 5.86
N GLU A 71 -10.44 -4.25 5.28
CA GLU A 71 -11.55 -4.38 4.36
C GLU A 71 -11.35 -3.46 3.17
N LEU A 72 -11.40 -4.00 1.94
CA LEU A 72 -11.40 -3.20 0.74
C LEU A 72 -12.77 -2.55 0.57
N VAL A 73 -12.84 -1.24 0.74
CA VAL A 73 -14.08 -0.48 0.60
C VAL A 73 -14.41 -0.22 -0.86
N TRP A 74 -13.40 0.18 -1.63
CA TRP A 74 -13.55 0.50 -3.03
C TRP A 74 -12.21 0.47 -3.74
N SER A 75 -12.23 0.10 -5.02
CA SER A 75 -11.07 0.25 -5.89
C SER A 75 -11.53 0.57 -7.31
N GLY A 76 -10.66 1.21 -8.07
CA GLY A 76 -10.96 1.57 -9.45
C GLY A 76 -9.72 1.93 -10.23
N GLU A 77 -9.86 1.96 -11.55
CA GLU A 77 -8.81 2.40 -12.46
C GLU A 77 -8.88 3.91 -12.66
N GLY A 78 -7.70 4.53 -12.80
CA GLY A 78 -7.61 5.93 -13.19
C GLY A 78 -7.87 6.09 -14.68
N ILE A 79 -8.71 7.07 -15.04
CA ILE A 79 -9.03 7.36 -16.44
C ILE A 79 -8.38 8.65 -16.88
N GLN A 80 -8.57 9.72 -16.12
CA GLN A 80 -7.98 11.03 -16.40
C GLN A 80 -7.99 11.90 -15.15
N MET A 81 -7.21 12.97 -15.19
CA MET A 81 -7.15 13.96 -14.11
C MET A 81 -7.73 15.28 -14.63
N PRO A 82 -9.01 15.57 -14.34
CA PRO A 82 -9.64 16.83 -14.79
C PRO A 82 -9.00 18.07 -14.20
N ILE A 83 -8.51 17.98 -12.97
CA ILE A 83 -7.87 19.08 -12.25
C ILE A 83 -6.56 18.54 -11.64
N GLY A 84 -5.44 19.18 -12.00
CA GLY A 84 -4.11 18.78 -11.52
C GLY A 84 -3.09 18.76 -12.64
N PRO A 85 -1.84 18.37 -12.34
CA PRO A 85 -0.78 18.28 -13.33
C PRO A 85 -1.10 17.26 -14.43
N THR A 86 -0.95 17.66 -15.69
CA THR A 86 -1.27 16.81 -16.83
C THR A 86 -0.30 15.64 -17.01
N GLU A 87 0.92 15.79 -16.52
CA GLU A 87 1.94 14.74 -16.57
C GLU A 87 1.79 13.68 -15.48
N LYS A 88 0.88 13.90 -14.53
CA LYS A 88 0.63 12.94 -13.46
C LYS A 88 -0.68 12.22 -13.68
N THR A 89 -0.61 10.91 -13.81
CA THR A 89 -1.77 10.05 -13.93
C THR A 89 -1.73 8.98 -12.84
N TRP A 90 -2.89 8.67 -12.32
CA TRP A 90 -3.03 7.58 -11.35
C TRP A 90 -3.65 6.39 -12.06
N ASP A 91 -2.95 5.25 -12.02
CA ASP A 91 -3.40 4.04 -12.71
C ASP A 91 -4.48 3.31 -11.91
N MET A 92 -4.34 3.33 -10.59
CA MET A 92 -5.29 2.67 -9.68
C MET A 92 -5.49 3.49 -8.42
N VAL A 93 -6.69 3.39 -7.87
CA VAL A 93 -7.02 3.92 -6.54
C VAL A 93 -7.65 2.79 -5.74
N ALA A 94 -7.21 2.60 -4.49
CA ALA A 94 -7.80 1.63 -3.59
C ALA A 94 -8.02 2.26 -2.22
N ILE A 95 -9.19 2.02 -1.64
CA ILE A 95 -9.56 2.52 -0.31
C ILE A 95 -9.73 1.30 0.60
N VAL A 96 -8.86 1.21 1.60
CA VAL A 96 -8.84 0.09 2.54
C VAL A 96 -9.15 0.60 3.94
N ARG A 97 -10.13 -0.01 4.59
CA ARG A 97 -10.53 0.31 5.96
C ARG A 97 -9.87 -0.66 6.93
N TYR A 98 -9.33 -0.12 8.01
CA TYR A 98 -8.80 -0.89 9.12
C TYR A 98 -9.62 -0.59 10.39
N PRO A 99 -9.76 -1.56 11.31
CA PRO A 99 -10.50 -1.33 12.56
C PRO A 99 -9.96 -0.16 13.38
N ASN A 100 -8.64 0.05 13.33
CA ASN A 100 -7.95 1.17 13.97
C ASN A 100 -6.51 1.24 13.44
N THR A 101 -5.78 2.26 13.87
CA THR A 101 -4.37 2.43 13.47
C THR A 101 -3.49 1.28 13.98
N SER A 102 -3.76 0.78 15.19
CA SER A 102 -3.01 -0.34 15.76
C SER A 102 -3.10 -1.60 14.90
N ALA A 103 -4.27 -1.88 14.31
CA ALA A 103 -4.45 -3.03 13.42
C ALA A 103 -3.52 -2.95 12.20
N TYR A 104 -3.43 -1.78 11.59
CA TYR A 104 -2.52 -1.54 10.48
C TYR A 104 -1.05 -1.76 10.89
N LEU A 105 -0.66 -1.19 12.02
CA LEU A 105 0.72 -1.33 12.53
C LEU A 105 1.06 -2.78 12.87
N THR A 106 0.11 -3.52 13.45
CA THR A 106 0.27 -4.94 13.75
C THR A 106 0.49 -5.75 12.47
N MET A 107 -0.33 -5.51 11.45
CA MET A 107 -0.18 -6.16 10.15
C MET A 107 1.19 -5.87 9.55
N ARG A 108 1.58 -4.60 9.55
CA ARG A 108 2.84 -4.15 8.96
C ARG A 108 4.06 -4.80 9.62
N ALA A 109 3.99 -5.08 10.91
CA ALA A 109 5.08 -5.69 11.67
C ALA A 109 5.20 -7.21 11.45
N THR A 110 4.24 -7.85 10.79
CA THR A 110 4.30 -9.30 10.56
C THR A 110 5.35 -9.65 9.50
N ASP A 111 5.94 -10.84 9.64
CA ASP A 111 6.87 -11.37 8.64
C ASP A 111 6.20 -11.54 7.28
N ALA A 112 4.94 -11.99 7.29
CA ALA A 112 4.15 -12.18 6.07
C ALA A 112 3.99 -10.87 5.28
N TYR A 113 3.69 -9.76 5.95
CA TYR A 113 3.58 -8.47 5.28
C TYR A 113 4.94 -7.96 4.81
N GLN A 114 5.98 -8.12 5.64
CA GLN A 114 7.33 -7.69 5.25
C GLN A 114 7.84 -8.44 4.03
N ALA A 115 7.49 -9.72 3.87
CA ALA A 115 7.81 -10.49 2.68
C ALA A 115 6.99 -10.01 1.46
N ALA A 116 5.70 -9.76 1.63
CA ALA A 116 4.83 -9.33 0.53
C ALA A 116 5.20 -7.94 0.00
N ARG A 117 5.66 -7.03 0.85
CA ARG A 117 5.94 -5.65 0.46
C ARG A 117 7.09 -5.50 -0.53
N GLU A 118 7.91 -6.51 -0.73
CA GLU A 118 8.97 -6.44 -1.75
C GLU A 118 8.40 -6.30 -3.17
N HIS A 119 7.16 -6.73 -3.37
CA HIS A 119 6.47 -6.62 -4.66
C HIS A 119 5.85 -5.23 -4.90
N ARG A 120 5.91 -4.35 -3.94
CA ARG A 120 5.27 -3.04 -3.99
C ARG A 120 6.16 -1.90 -4.46
#